data_e3f80ac4ad3262d6713ae13977bc2a3a
#
_entry.id   e3f80ac4ad3262d6713ae13977bc2a3a
#
_cell.length_a   1.000
_cell.length_b   1.000
_cell.length_c   1.000
_cell.angle_alpha   90.00
_cell.angle_beta   90.00
_cell.angle_gamma   90.00
#
_symmetry.space_group_name_H-M   'P 1'
#
loop_
_entity.id
_entity.type
_entity.pdbx_description
1 polymer ?
#
loop_
_entity_poly.entity_id
_entity_poly.type
_entity_poly.pdbx_seq_one_letter_code
_entity_poly.pdbx_strand_id
1 'polypeptide(L)'
;MFKNSCYFRIADGFDLPALPVLENVLQKTRFVPCGPTQAESSGWVPPRGAKHAQLAELVGGQLILKLCTEKRAVPSSAIKAAVEEKIERYRKETGQERVSGRAKKEFKEEVLLDLLPRAFTKRTHTLLWL
;
A
#
# COMPACT_ATOMS: atom_id res chain seq x y z
N MET A 1 8.45 -11.26 -13.57
CA MET A 1 7.94 -12.63 -13.47
C MET A 1 7.28 -12.85 -12.12
N PHE A 2 6.09 -13.40 -12.10
CA PHE A 2 5.37 -13.69 -10.86
C PHE A 2 5.84 -15.00 -10.25
N LYS A 3 6.25 -14.96 -8.98
CA LYS A 3 6.74 -16.13 -8.27
C LYS A 3 5.63 -16.98 -7.67
N ASN A 4 4.49 -16.36 -7.42
CA ASN A 4 3.34 -17.01 -6.78
C ASN A 4 2.11 -16.89 -7.65
N SER A 5 1.34 -17.95 -7.72
CA SER A 5 0.02 -17.92 -8.35
C SER A 5 -1.01 -18.57 -7.44
N CYS A 6 -2.20 -17.99 -7.42
CA CYS A 6 -3.35 -18.51 -6.68
C CYS A 6 -4.53 -18.62 -7.62
N TYR A 7 -5.32 -19.69 -7.45
CA TYR A 7 -6.49 -19.94 -8.28
C TYR A 7 -7.74 -19.82 -7.41
N PHE A 8 -8.70 -19.01 -7.87
CA PHE A 8 -9.95 -18.81 -7.18
C PHE A 8 -11.10 -19.06 -8.16
N ARG A 9 -12.17 -19.64 -7.66
CA ARG A 9 -13.38 -19.83 -8.43
C ARG A 9 -14.28 -18.59 -8.29
N ILE A 10 -14.80 -18.10 -9.41
CA ILE A 10 -15.78 -17.03 -9.41
C ILE A 10 -17.10 -17.56 -8.83
N ALA A 11 -17.72 -16.82 -7.93
CA ALA A 11 -18.97 -17.21 -7.30
C ALA A 11 -20.06 -17.45 -8.35
N ASP A 12 -20.89 -18.47 -8.11
CA ASP A 12 -22.00 -18.78 -9.00
C ASP A 12 -22.97 -17.61 -9.05
N GLY A 13 -23.48 -17.29 -10.25
CA GLY A 13 -24.37 -16.17 -10.46
C GLY A 13 -23.71 -14.80 -10.58
N PHE A 14 -22.38 -14.75 -10.49
CA PHE A 14 -21.63 -13.51 -10.72
C PHE A 14 -21.32 -13.36 -12.21
N ASP A 15 -21.84 -12.32 -12.81
CA ASP A 15 -21.56 -12.00 -14.22
C ASP A 15 -20.63 -10.78 -14.29
N LEU A 16 -19.56 -10.90 -15.09
CA LEU A 16 -18.68 -9.78 -15.35
C LEU A 16 -19.39 -8.71 -16.16
N PRO A 17 -19.26 -7.42 -15.80
CA PRO A 17 -19.81 -6.34 -16.60
C PRO A 17 -19.19 -6.32 -18.01
N ALA A 18 -19.88 -5.69 -18.94
CA ALA A 18 -19.32 -5.43 -20.27
C ALA A 18 -18.06 -4.59 -20.16
N LEU A 19 -17.11 -4.77 -21.08
CA LEU A 19 -15.81 -4.10 -21.05
C LEU A 19 -15.87 -2.58 -20.82
N PRO A 20 -16.71 -1.81 -21.52
CA PRO A 20 -16.79 -0.38 -21.31
C PRO A 20 -17.26 0.00 -19.90
N VAL A 21 -18.19 -0.76 -19.33
CA VAL A 21 -18.69 -0.54 -17.96
C VAL A 21 -17.61 -0.87 -16.95
N LEU A 22 -16.93 -1.99 -17.13
CA LEU A 22 -15.83 -2.41 -16.27
C LEU A 22 -14.70 -1.38 -16.29
N GLU A 23 -14.32 -0.88 -17.47
CA GLU A 23 -13.28 0.14 -17.62
C GLU A 23 -13.64 1.42 -16.83
N ASN A 24 -14.89 1.87 -16.91
CA ASN A 24 -15.32 3.04 -16.16
C ASN A 24 -15.23 2.84 -14.64
N VAL A 25 -15.59 1.65 -14.15
CA VAL A 25 -15.47 1.31 -12.73
C VAL A 25 -14.02 1.29 -12.29
N LEU A 26 -13.15 0.69 -13.09
CA LEU A 26 -11.70 0.61 -12.79
C LEU A 26 -11.04 1.98 -12.79
N GLN A 27 -11.45 2.90 -13.69
CA GLN A 27 -10.91 4.26 -13.72
C GLN A 27 -11.20 5.03 -12.45
N LYS A 28 -12.30 4.76 -11.77
CA LYS A 28 -12.65 5.39 -10.49
C LYS A 28 -11.70 4.98 -9.37
N THR A 29 -11.11 3.80 -9.47
CA THR A 29 -10.18 3.25 -8.49
C THR A 29 -8.79 3.07 -9.08
N ARG A 30 -8.42 3.93 -10.02
CA ARG A 30 -7.10 3.95 -10.64
C ARG A 30 -6.02 4.22 -9.60
N PHE A 31 -4.86 3.60 -9.77
CA PHE A 31 -3.73 3.76 -8.88
C PHE A 31 -3.26 5.21 -8.82
N VAL A 32 -3.07 5.69 -7.59
CA VAL A 32 -2.46 6.98 -7.29
C VAL A 32 -1.34 6.70 -6.29
N PRO A 33 -0.13 7.24 -6.50
CA PRO A 33 0.98 7.05 -5.57
C PRO A 33 0.65 7.54 -4.16
N CYS A 34 1.30 6.94 -3.15
CA CYS A 34 1.12 7.32 -1.75
C CYS A 34 1.42 8.81 -1.54
N GLY A 35 0.53 9.50 -0.85
CA GLY A 35 0.81 10.83 -0.33
C GLY A 35 1.82 10.79 0.82
N PRO A 36 2.33 11.96 1.28
CA PRO A 36 3.38 12.03 2.31
C PRO A 36 3.00 11.38 3.65
N THR A 37 1.72 11.40 4.01
CA THR A 37 1.22 10.83 5.27
C THR A 37 0.50 9.51 5.08
N GLN A 38 0.49 8.98 3.88
CA GLN A 38 -0.21 7.75 3.52
C GLN A 38 0.76 6.58 3.52
N ALA A 39 0.45 5.55 4.30
CA ALA A 39 1.31 4.36 4.44
C ALA A 39 1.18 3.41 3.25
N GLU A 40 0.01 3.35 2.63
CA GLU A 40 -0.28 2.41 1.56
C GLU A 40 -1.28 3.02 0.58
N SER A 41 -1.12 2.69 -0.68
CA SER A 41 -2.07 3.01 -1.74
C SER A 41 -2.18 1.85 -2.70
N SER A 42 -3.39 1.55 -3.15
CA SER A 42 -3.66 0.49 -4.12
C SER A 42 -4.58 1.00 -5.21
N GLY A 43 -4.41 0.49 -6.40
CA GLY A 43 -5.28 0.84 -7.51
C GLY A 43 -4.91 0.11 -8.78
N TRP A 44 -5.73 0.28 -9.79
CA TRP A 44 -5.56 -0.38 -11.08
C TRP A 44 -4.59 0.38 -11.96
N VAL A 45 -3.77 -0.37 -12.67
CA VAL A 45 -2.82 0.15 -13.68
C VAL A 45 -3.01 -0.60 -14.98
N PRO A 46 -2.61 0.00 -16.13
CA PRO A 46 -2.70 -0.71 -17.40
C PRO A 46 -1.85 -1.99 -17.40
N PRO A 47 -2.46 -3.16 -17.69
CA PRO A 47 -1.73 -4.43 -17.64
C PRO A 47 -0.63 -4.54 -18.69
N ARG A 48 -0.75 -3.82 -19.80
CA ARG A 48 0.24 -3.82 -20.89
C ARG A 48 1.19 -2.62 -20.87
N GLY A 49 1.19 -1.87 -19.78
CA GLY A 49 2.07 -0.73 -19.59
C GLY A 49 1.44 0.62 -19.92
N ALA A 50 2.17 1.68 -19.62
CA ALA A 50 1.66 3.06 -19.72
C ALA A 50 1.26 3.51 -21.13
N LYS A 51 1.77 2.87 -22.15
CA LYS A 51 1.41 3.17 -23.56
C LYS A 51 -0.02 2.74 -23.90
N HIS A 52 -0.57 1.80 -23.13
CA HIS A 52 -1.93 1.30 -23.29
C HIS A 52 -2.79 1.87 -22.18
N ALA A 53 -3.69 2.78 -22.50
CA ALA A 53 -4.47 3.50 -21.50
C ALA A 53 -5.55 2.64 -20.82
N GLN A 54 -5.88 1.51 -21.38
CA GLN A 54 -6.95 0.65 -20.87
C GLN A 54 -6.51 -0.11 -19.62
N LEU A 55 -7.37 -0.13 -18.59
CA LEU A 55 -7.14 -0.88 -17.35
C LEU A 55 -7.64 -2.32 -17.43
N ALA A 56 -8.59 -2.60 -18.31
CA ALA A 56 -9.09 -3.94 -18.58
C ALA A 56 -8.82 -4.29 -20.05
N GLU A 57 -8.14 -5.39 -20.30
CA GLU A 57 -7.83 -5.82 -21.65
C GLU A 57 -8.16 -7.29 -21.87
N LEU A 58 -8.65 -7.60 -23.07
CA LEU A 58 -8.87 -8.96 -23.52
C LEU A 58 -7.65 -9.41 -24.33
N VAL A 59 -7.01 -10.48 -23.88
CA VAL A 59 -5.87 -11.09 -24.57
C VAL A 59 -6.13 -12.57 -24.69
N GLY A 60 -6.21 -13.08 -25.92
CA GLY A 60 -6.48 -14.49 -26.16
C GLY A 60 -7.81 -14.98 -25.58
N GLY A 61 -8.83 -14.12 -25.55
CA GLY A 61 -10.14 -14.44 -24.97
C GLY A 61 -10.20 -14.37 -23.45
N GLN A 62 -9.11 -13.97 -22.80
CA GLN A 62 -9.03 -13.82 -21.34
C GLN A 62 -8.97 -12.35 -20.96
N LEU A 63 -9.71 -11.99 -19.91
CA LEU A 63 -9.68 -10.66 -19.35
C LEU A 63 -8.50 -10.53 -18.38
N ILE A 64 -7.70 -9.49 -18.59
CA ILE A 64 -6.50 -9.24 -17.78
C ILE A 64 -6.63 -7.90 -17.08
N LEU A 65 -6.41 -7.91 -15.76
CA LEU A 65 -6.36 -6.73 -14.90
C LEU A 65 -5.04 -6.74 -14.14
N LYS A 66 -4.52 -5.55 -13.83
CA LYS A 66 -3.29 -5.43 -13.04
C LYS A 66 -3.50 -4.48 -11.87
N LEU A 67 -3.30 -4.99 -10.67
CA LEU A 67 -3.38 -4.22 -9.44
C LEU A 67 -1.98 -3.80 -9.01
N CYS A 68 -1.80 -2.52 -8.72
CA CYS A 68 -0.57 -1.98 -8.17
C CYS A 68 -0.81 -1.60 -6.71
N THR A 69 0.06 -2.03 -5.83
CA THR A 69 0.06 -1.63 -4.42
C THR A 69 1.40 -0.99 -4.10
N GLU A 70 1.35 0.22 -3.54
CA GLU A 70 2.54 0.93 -3.08
C GLU A 70 2.48 1.04 -1.57
N LYS A 71 3.56 0.63 -0.90
CA LYS A 71 3.69 0.70 0.55
C LYS A 71 4.93 1.49 0.92
N ARG A 72 4.83 2.28 1.97
CA ARG A 72 5.98 2.93 2.58
C ARG A 72 6.59 1.98 3.59
N ALA A 73 7.87 1.67 3.42
CA ALA A 73 8.59 0.76 4.30
C ALA A 73 9.41 1.57 5.31
N VAL A 74 8.95 1.60 6.56
CA VAL A 74 9.73 2.19 7.66
C VAL A 74 10.36 1.03 8.42
N PRO A 75 11.71 0.92 8.45
CA PRO A 75 12.36 -0.16 9.20
C PRO A 75 12.02 -0.10 10.68
N SER A 76 11.70 -1.24 11.28
CA SER A 76 11.37 -1.32 12.70
C SER A 76 12.53 -0.87 13.58
N SER A 77 13.77 -1.11 13.15
CA SER A 77 14.97 -0.64 13.85
C SER A 77 15.05 0.88 13.91
N ALA A 78 14.68 1.58 12.84
CA ALA A 78 14.65 3.04 12.82
C ALA A 78 13.57 3.60 13.74
N ILE A 79 12.39 2.98 13.78
CA ILE A 79 11.32 3.35 14.69
C ILE A 79 11.76 3.18 16.13
N LYS A 80 12.36 2.03 16.46
CA LYS A 80 12.83 1.72 17.81
C LYS A 80 13.88 2.71 18.28
N ALA A 81 14.88 3.01 17.46
CA ALA A 81 15.94 3.95 17.79
C ALA A 81 15.39 5.36 18.04
N ALA A 82 14.46 5.83 17.21
CA ALA A 82 13.85 7.15 17.38
C ALA A 82 12.96 7.22 18.62
N VAL A 83 12.25 6.14 18.94
CA VAL A 83 11.43 6.07 20.17
C VAL A 83 12.32 6.10 21.42
N GLU A 84 13.43 5.35 21.42
CA GLU A 84 14.39 5.36 22.52
C GLU A 84 15.00 6.75 22.75
N GLU A 85 15.31 7.46 21.70
CA GLU A 85 15.78 8.85 21.77
C GLU A 85 14.74 9.77 22.41
N LYS A 86 13.48 9.65 22.02
CA LYS A 86 12.39 10.42 22.64
C LYS A 86 12.20 10.10 24.12
N ILE A 87 12.32 8.83 24.49
CA ILE A 87 12.23 8.39 25.89
C ILE A 87 13.35 9.01 26.72
N GLU A 88 14.57 8.99 26.22
CA GLU A 88 15.72 9.59 26.91
C GLU A 88 15.53 11.10 27.10
N ARG A 89 15.06 11.80 26.10
CA ARG A 89 14.75 13.21 26.16
C ARG A 89 13.67 13.50 27.20
N TYR A 90 12.61 12.70 27.21
CA TYR A 90 11.52 12.81 28.17
C TYR A 90 12.02 12.62 29.62
N ARG A 91 12.89 11.63 29.87
CA ARG A 91 13.50 11.39 31.18
C ARG A 91 14.31 12.59 31.66
N LYS A 92 15.08 13.18 30.77
CA LYS A 92 15.89 14.37 31.08
C LYS A 92 15.05 15.59 31.40
N GLU A 93 13.99 15.80 30.62
CA GLU A 93 13.11 16.97 30.78
C GLU A 93 12.22 16.88 32.03
N THR A 94 11.69 15.69 32.32
CA THR A 94 10.75 15.49 33.43
C THR A 94 11.38 14.97 34.71
N GLY A 95 12.60 14.44 34.63
CA GLY A 95 13.25 13.80 35.77
C GLY A 95 12.66 12.42 36.12
N GLN A 96 11.70 11.94 35.37
CA GLN A 96 11.07 10.63 35.59
C GLN A 96 11.83 9.55 34.83
N GLU A 97 12.25 8.51 35.54
CA GLU A 97 12.94 7.37 34.92
C GLU A 97 11.97 6.43 34.22
N ARG A 98 10.77 6.27 34.76
CA ARG A 98 9.76 5.36 34.24
C ARG A 98 8.81 6.07 33.28
N VAL A 99 8.70 5.53 32.07
CA VAL A 99 7.79 6.01 31.06
C VAL A 99 6.61 5.04 30.96
N SER A 100 5.38 5.57 31.03
CA SER A 100 4.17 4.75 30.94
C SER A 100 4.04 4.09 29.57
N GLY A 101 3.31 2.97 29.49
CA GLY A 101 3.03 2.31 28.22
C GLY A 101 2.25 3.20 27.24
N ARG A 102 1.38 4.07 27.77
CA ARG A 102 0.63 5.03 26.98
C ARG A 102 1.55 6.07 26.33
N ALA A 103 2.48 6.61 27.10
CA ALA A 103 3.45 7.59 26.59
C ALA A 103 4.37 6.96 25.52
N LYS A 104 4.80 5.72 25.72
CA LYS A 104 5.59 4.98 24.72
C LYS A 104 4.82 4.78 23.42
N LYS A 105 3.54 4.48 23.51
CA LYS A 105 2.68 4.32 22.32
C LYS A 105 2.54 5.64 21.57
N GLU A 106 2.33 6.73 22.27
CA GLU A 106 2.25 8.07 21.68
C GLU A 106 3.55 8.44 20.96
N PHE A 107 4.71 8.18 21.58
CA PHE A 107 6.01 8.40 20.98
C PHE A 107 6.19 7.58 19.69
N LYS A 108 5.75 6.33 19.70
CA LYS A 108 5.80 5.48 18.50
C LYS A 108 4.96 6.03 17.37
N GLU A 109 3.77 6.50 17.65
CA GLU A 109 2.88 7.13 16.67
C GLU A 109 3.50 8.40 16.08
N GLU A 110 4.07 9.26 16.92
CA GLU A 110 4.76 10.48 16.48
C GLU A 110 5.96 10.18 15.58
N VAL A 111 6.78 9.21 15.99
CA VAL A 111 7.96 8.77 15.22
C VAL A 111 7.52 8.23 13.86
N LEU A 112 6.45 7.44 13.83
CA LEU A 112 5.95 6.88 12.58
C LEU A 112 5.50 7.98 11.62
N LEU A 113 4.77 8.98 12.12
CA LEU A 113 4.35 10.12 11.32
C LEU A 113 5.53 10.94 10.78
N ASP A 114 6.59 11.09 11.58
CA ASP A 114 7.79 11.82 11.16
C ASP A 114 8.59 11.07 10.10
N LEU A 115 8.68 9.75 10.23
CA LEU A 115 9.49 8.92 9.33
C LEU A 115 8.76 8.55 8.03
N LEU A 116 7.43 8.52 8.06
CA LEU A 116 6.64 8.08 6.92
C LEU A 116 6.92 8.86 5.62
N PRO A 117 6.96 10.22 5.63
CA PRO A 117 7.26 10.97 4.40
C PRO A 117 8.66 10.73 3.84
N ARG A 118 9.59 10.28 4.69
CA ARG A 118 10.99 10.01 4.33
C ARG A 118 11.23 8.56 3.97
N ALA A 119 10.23 7.70 4.16
CA ALA A 119 10.37 6.27 3.91
C ALA A 119 10.38 5.96 2.42
N PHE A 120 11.15 4.94 2.05
CA PHE A 120 11.14 4.44 0.68
C PHE A 120 9.80 3.77 0.37
N THR A 121 9.36 3.94 -0.86
CA THR A 121 8.16 3.28 -1.35
C THR A 121 8.53 2.03 -2.12
N LYS A 122 7.73 0.97 -1.93
CA LYS A 122 7.87 -0.28 -2.66
C LYS A 122 6.56 -0.59 -3.36
N ARG A 123 6.63 -0.84 -4.66
CA ARG A 123 5.47 -1.22 -5.47
C ARG A 123 5.47 -2.71 -5.71
N THR A 124 4.31 -3.32 -5.53
CA THR A 124 4.06 -4.70 -5.90
C THR A 124 2.91 -4.74 -6.91
N HIS A 125 2.97 -5.68 -7.82
CA HIS A 125 1.96 -5.82 -8.86
C HIS A 125 1.34 -7.22 -8.79
N THR A 126 0.03 -7.28 -8.93
CA THR A 126 -0.72 -8.52 -9.01
C THR A 126 -1.48 -8.56 -10.32
N LEU A 127 -1.27 -9.59 -11.09
CA LEU A 127 -1.96 -9.79 -12.36
C LEU A 127 -3.15 -10.72 -12.14
N LEU A 128 -4.32 -10.28 -12.61
CA LEU A 128 -5.57 -11.04 -12.51
C LEU A 128 -5.97 -11.52 -13.91
N TRP A 129 -6.22 -12.81 -14.04
CA TRP A 129 -6.68 -13.44 -15.27
C TRP A 129 -8.09 -13.99 -15.04
N LEU A 130 -9.03 -13.51 -15.81
CA LEU A 130 -10.44 -13.89 -15.66
C LEU A 130 -10.99 -14.62 -16.88
#